data_6676a38adedd342c956cc5e94826b39f
#
_entry.id   6676a38adedd342c956cc5e94826b39f
#
_cell.length_a   1.000
_cell.length_b   1.000
_cell.length_c   1.000
_cell.angle_alpha   90.00
_cell.angle_beta   90.00
_cell.angle_gamma   90.00
#
_symmetry.space_group_name_H-M   'P 1'
#
loop_
_entity.id
_entity.type
_entity.pdbx_description
1 polymer ?
#
loop_
_entity_poly.entity_id
_entity_poly.type
_entity_poly.pdbx_seq_one_letter_code
_entity_poly.pdbx_strand_id
1 'polypeptide(L)'
;MEDFRIIAIGDNVCDKYLARGKMYPGGQCVNTCVYAKMNGADTAYLGKYGDDEVACCVQETLKKIGIDDSMCRHYNGENGFAMVTLNGNDRVFLGSNKGGIAKDHSFDFTEKDYEYIRGFQLIYTNLNSYIEEELKDLKKTGVPIAYDFSNRWTDEYLEKICPYVTVAIMSCAHLSDKEREMEMKKAQNYGVEIVLGTIGEAGSYVLYHNNMLYASAVHADDVIDTMGAGDAYFSAFLCSLLASSETGTVVEGSDDKMLARLQEAMKKGAAFSAKTCAMEGAFGYGVPVKGRITL
;
A
#
# COMPACT_ATOMS: atom_id res chain seq x y z
N MET A 1 10.68 22.92 -1.21
CA MET A 1 9.83 21.99 -0.44
C MET A 1 10.81 21.01 0.16
N GLU A 2 10.76 20.82 1.47
CA GLU A 2 11.56 19.75 2.09
C GLU A 2 11.06 18.43 1.54
N ASP A 3 12.02 17.54 1.18
CA ASP A 3 11.71 16.22 0.67
C ASP A 3 11.09 15.39 1.82
N PHE A 4 9.83 14.97 1.67
CA PHE A 4 9.20 14.09 2.64
C PHE A 4 9.56 12.62 2.36
N ARG A 5 9.67 11.84 3.42
CA ARG A 5 10.18 10.47 3.39
C ARG A 5 9.13 9.47 3.85
N ILE A 6 8.93 8.42 3.06
CA ILE A 6 8.00 7.33 3.38
C ILE A 6 8.76 6.01 3.39
N ILE A 7 8.56 5.21 4.43
CA ILE A 7 9.04 3.83 4.46
C ILE A 7 7.85 2.87 4.34
N ALA A 8 7.92 1.93 3.40
CA ALA A 8 6.96 0.82 3.34
C ALA A 8 7.58 -0.44 3.95
N ILE A 9 6.87 -1.03 4.91
CA ILE A 9 7.34 -2.19 5.66
C ILE A 9 6.40 -3.36 5.42
N GLY A 10 6.88 -4.42 4.76
CA GLY A 10 6.04 -5.59 4.57
C GLY A 10 6.27 -6.40 3.30
N ASP A 11 5.17 -6.63 2.57
CA ASP A 11 5.08 -7.58 1.48
C ASP A 11 5.82 -7.17 0.22
N ASN A 12 6.34 -8.17 -0.46
CA ASN A 12 6.79 -8.10 -1.85
C ASN A 12 6.45 -9.41 -2.55
N VAL A 13 6.05 -9.32 -3.80
CA VAL A 13 5.70 -10.46 -4.64
C VAL A 13 6.09 -10.21 -6.09
N CYS A 14 6.02 -11.24 -6.96
CA CYS A 14 5.80 -11.01 -8.37
C CYS A 14 4.42 -11.52 -8.79
N ASP A 15 3.72 -10.73 -9.58
CA ASP A 15 2.49 -11.13 -10.23
C ASP A 15 2.84 -11.84 -11.54
N LYS A 16 2.60 -13.17 -11.61
CA LYS A 16 2.90 -14.01 -12.77
C LYS A 16 1.70 -14.06 -13.69
N TYR A 17 1.76 -13.32 -14.79
CA TYR A 17 0.74 -13.27 -15.85
C TYR A 17 0.97 -14.41 -16.84
N LEU A 18 0.36 -15.56 -16.60
CA LEU A 18 0.60 -16.78 -17.38
C LEU A 18 0.26 -16.60 -18.86
N ALA A 19 -0.83 -15.88 -19.18
CA ALA A 19 -1.22 -15.60 -20.57
C ALA A 19 -0.23 -14.69 -21.32
N ARG A 20 0.53 -13.84 -20.60
CA ARG A 20 1.55 -12.95 -21.18
C ARG A 20 2.96 -13.56 -21.15
N GLY A 21 3.17 -14.65 -20.43
CA GLY A 21 4.49 -15.22 -20.18
C GLY A 21 5.44 -14.28 -19.43
N LYS A 22 4.90 -13.30 -18.71
CA LYS A 22 5.65 -12.27 -17.96
C LYS A 22 5.31 -12.32 -16.49
N MET A 23 6.26 -11.95 -15.65
CA MET A 23 6.02 -11.60 -14.25
C MET A 23 6.42 -10.16 -13.99
N TYR A 24 5.66 -9.50 -13.13
CA TYR A 24 5.85 -8.11 -12.75
C TYR A 24 6.13 -8.01 -11.26
N PRO A 25 7.13 -7.22 -10.83
CA PRO A 25 7.35 -6.96 -9.42
C PRO A 25 6.16 -6.21 -8.84
N GLY A 26 5.81 -6.49 -7.60
CA GLY A 26 4.65 -5.93 -6.93
C GLY A 26 4.58 -6.31 -5.46
N GLY A 27 3.38 -6.32 -4.93
CA GLY A 27 3.07 -6.32 -3.50
C GLY A 27 2.73 -4.91 -3.05
N GLN A 28 1.76 -4.78 -2.14
CA GLN A 28 1.24 -3.46 -1.77
C GLN A 28 2.33 -2.53 -1.22
N CYS A 29 3.30 -3.06 -0.44
CA CYS A 29 4.41 -2.26 0.08
C CYS A 29 5.38 -1.81 -1.02
N VAL A 30 5.73 -2.71 -1.94
CA VAL A 30 6.59 -2.38 -3.09
C VAL A 30 5.90 -1.38 -4.01
N ASN A 31 4.62 -1.61 -4.35
CA ASN A 31 3.81 -0.70 -5.15
C ASN A 31 3.78 0.70 -4.52
N THR A 32 3.53 0.78 -3.21
CA THR A 32 3.47 2.04 -2.48
C THR A 32 4.81 2.79 -2.50
N CYS A 33 5.95 2.11 -2.32
CA CYS A 33 7.27 2.74 -2.44
C CYS A 33 7.48 3.35 -3.83
N VAL A 34 7.17 2.58 -4.89
CA VAL A 34 7.34 3.05 -6.26
C VAL A 34 6.43 4.23 -6.56
N TYR A 35 5.16 4.13 -6.21
CA TYR A 35 4.20 5.20 -6.45
C TYR A 35 4.46 6.46 -5.61
N ALA A 36 4.89 6.30 -4.36
CA ALA A 36 5.28 7.44 -3.53
C ALA A 36 6.49 8.17 -4.13
N LYS A 37 7.49 7.42 -4.62
CA LYS A 37 8.63 8.01 -5.34
C LYS A 37 8.21 8.73 -6.61
N MET A 38 7.26 8.18 -7.39
CA MET A 38 6.70 8.86 -8.56
C MET A 38 5.93 10.14 -8.19
N ASN A 39 5.45 10.26 -6.95
CA ASN A 39 4.79 11.45 -6.40
C ASN A 39 5.75 12.36 -5.60
N GLY A 40 7.07 12.17 -5.72
CA GLY A 40 8.09 13.06 -5.18
C GLY A 40 8.57 12.77 -3.78
N ALA A 41 8.18 11.63 -3.18
CA ALA A 41 8.72 11.19 -1.89
C ALA A 41 10.14 10.61 -2.05
N ASP A 42 10.99 10.78 -1.03
CA ASP A 42 12.12 9.90 -0.80
C ASP A 42 11.61 8.62 -0.13
N THR A 43 11.92 7.44 -0.68
CA THR A 43 11.27 6.19 -0.27
C THR A 43 12.26 5.11 0.09
N ALA A 44 11.92 4.35 1.13
CA ALA A 44 12.61 3.13 1.48
C ALA A 44 11.64 1.95 1.60
N TYR A 45 12.13 0.78 1.29
CA TYR A 45 11.43 -0.48 1.46
C TYR A 45 12.14 -1.34 2.51
N LEU A 46 11.40 -1.88 3.46
CA LEU A 46 11.87 -2.83 4.45
C LEU A 46 10.99 -4.08 4.43
N GLY A 47 11.49 -5.15 3.88
CA GLY A 47 10.76 -6.40 3.73
C GLY A 47 11.63 -7.63 3.94
N LYS A 48 11.08 -8.78 3.57
CA LYS A 48 11.74 -10.08 3.66
C LYS A 48 11.84 -10.68 2.27
N TYR A 49 13.04 -10.99 1.82
CA TYR A 49 13.33 -11.59 0.53
C TYR A 49 13.66 -13.08 0.68
N GLY A 50 13.16 -13.89 -0.26
CA GLY A 50 13.68 -15.22 -0.52
C GLY A 50 15.00 -15.18 -1.31
N ASP A 51 15.43 -16.34 -1.79
CA ASP A 51 16.66 -16.51 -2.57
C ASP A 51 16.41 -17.00 -4.01
N ASP A 52 15.18 -16.80 -4.53
CA ASP A 52 14.76 -17.22 -5.85
C ASP A 52 14.73 -16.07 -6.89
N GLU A 53 14.37 -16.40 -8.12
CA GLU A 53 14.28 -15.42 -9.23
C GLU A 53 13.18 -14.37 -9.03
N VAL A 54 12.19 -14.66 -8.19
CA VAL A 54 11.13 -13.71 -7.83
C VAL A 54 11.71 -12.61 -6.93
N ALA A 55 12.47 -13.00 -5.91
CA ALA A 55 13.19 -12.06 -5.05
C ALA A 55 14.16 -11.21 -5.87
N CYS A 56 14.96 -11.82 -6.75
CA CYS A 56 15.89 -11.10 -7.63
C CYS A 56 15.15 -10.06 -8.50
N CYS A 57 13.97 -10.41 -9.06
CA CYS A 57 13.19 -9.50 -9.88
C CYS A 57 12.78 -8.23 -9.11
N VAL A 58 12.29 -8.39 -7.87
CA VAL A 58 11.90 -7.25 -7.02
C VAL A 58 13.11 -6.40 -6.67
N GLN A 59 14.20 -7.00 -6.16
CA GLN A 59 15.42 -6.29 -5.74
C GLN A 59 16.04 -5.50 -6.89
N GLU A 60 16.23 -6.13 -8.06
CA GLU A 60 16.78 -5.45 -9.24
C GLU A 60 15.92 -4.28 -9.69
N THR A 61 14.59 -4.41 -9.56
CA THR A 61 13.65 -3.35 -9.90
C THR A 61 13.75 -2.18 -8.92
N LEU A 62 13.74 -2.44 -7.62
CA LEU A 62 13.89 -1.39 -6.60
C LEU A 62 15.22 -0.66 -6.77
N LYS A 63 16.30 -1.39 -7.03
CA LYS A 63 17.61 -0.82 -7.33
C LYS A 63 17.61 0.07 -8.58
N LYS A 64 16.95 -0.35 -9.68
CA LYS A 64 16.83 0.45 -10.91
C LYS A 64 16.06 1.75 -10.68
N ILE A 65 15.02 1.71 -9.83
CA ILE A 65 14.21 2.87 -9.47
C ILE A 65 14.93 3.77 -8.47
N GLY A 66 15.92 3.25 -7.74
CA GLY A 66 16.66 3.96 -6.70
C GLY A 66 15.87 4.05 -5.39
N ILE A 67 15.20 2.97 -4.98
CA ILE A 67 14.57 2.82 -3.68
C ILE A 67 15.57 2.12 -2.75
N ASP A 68 15.74 2.66 -1.54
CA ASP A 68 16.59 2.05 -0.52
C ASP A 68 15.91 0.82 0.09
N ASP A 69 16.53 -0.35 -0.07
CA ASP A 69 16.11 -1.62 0.52
C ASP A 69 17.20 -2.25 1.43
N SER A 70 18.15 -1.44 1.86
CA SER A 70 19.33 -1.86 2.62
C SER A 70 19.02 -2.50 3.98
N MET A 71 17.83 -2.24 4.52
CA MET A 71 17.38 -2.80 5.80
C MET A 71 16.54 -4.08 5.64
N CYS A 72 16.37 -4.59 4.42
CA CYS A 72 15.63 -5.83 4.17
C CYS A 72 16.32 -7.06 4.77
N ARG A 73 15.51 -8.06 5.09
CA ARG A 73 15.96 -9.38 5.56
C ARG A 73 16.05 -10.36 4.40
N HIS A 74 17.01 -11.29 4.46
CA HIS A 74 17.18 -12.31 3.44
C HIS A 74 17.11 -13.70 4.09
N TYR A 75 16.30 -14.58 3.50
CA TYR A 75 16.08 -15.93 3.98
C TYR A 75 16.21 -16.92 2.83
N ASN A 76 16.59 -18.15 3.12
CA ASN A 76 16.54 -19.23 2.14
C ASN A 76 15.08 -19.65 1.93
N GLY A 77 14.65 -19.78 0.69
CA GLY A 77 13.33 -20.23 0.32
C GLY A 77 12.65 -19.33 -0.71
N GLU A 78 11.44 -19.75 -1.10
CA GLU A 78 10.69 -19.13 -2.17
C GLU A 78 10.08 -17.80 -1.73
N ASN A 79 10.30 -16.76 -2.53
CA ASN A 79 9.66 -15.45 -2.34
C ASN A 79 8.15 -15.50 -2.62
N GLY A 80 7.42 -14.48 -2.20
CA GLY A 80 6.00 -14.34 -2.49
C GLY A 80 5.72 -14.21 -4.00
N PHE A 81 4.70 -14.92 -4.51
CA PHE A 81 4.17 -14.69 -5.85
C PHE A 81 2.65 -14.90 -5.89
N ALA A 82 2.02 -14.22 -6.85
CA ALA A 82 0.65 -14.46 -7.23
C ALA A 82 0.58 -14.89 -8.69
N MET A 83 -0.38 -15.76 -9.02
CA MET A 83 -0.64 -16.17 -10.39
C MET A 83 -1.90 -15.50 -10.89
N VAL A 84 -1.79 -14.94 -12.07
CA VAL A 84 -2.83 -14.15 -12.73
C VAL A 84 -3.01 -14.66 -14.16
N THR A 85 -4.26 -14.75 -14.62
CA THR A 85 -4.60 -14.91 -16.02
C THR A 85 -5.52 -13.78 -16.47
N LEU A 86 -5.81 -13.74 -17.77
CA LEU A 86 -6.73 -12.76 -18.36
C LEU A 86 -7.94 -13.50 -18.91
N ASN A 87 -9.13 -12.95 -18.67
CA ASN A 87 -10.37 -13.30 -19.35
C ASN A 87 -10.84 -12.07 -20.13
N GLY A 88 -10.51 -12.04 -21.44
CA GLY A 88 -10.57 -10.79 -22.21
C GLY A 88 -9.56 -9.77 -21.65
N ASN A 89 -10.02 -8.58 -21.29
CA ASN A 89 -9.22 -7.55 -20.62
C ASN A 89 -9.29 -7.63 -19.07
N ASP A 90 -10.15 -8.52 -18.54
CA ASP A 90 -10.31 -8.65 -17.10
C ASP A 90 -9.25 -9.58 -16.51
N ARG A 91 -8.66 -9.14 -15.42
CA ARG A 91 -7.69 -9.93 -14.66
C ARG A 91 -8.40 -10.92 -13.76
N VAL A 92 -7.98 -12.19 -13.85
CA VAL A 92 -8.44 -13.27 -12.98
C VAL A 92 -7.28 -13.75 -12.10
N PHE A 93 -7.45 -13.62 -10.79
CA PHE A 93 -6.51 -14.14 -9.80
C PHE A 93 -6.70 -15.67 -9.69
N LEU A 94 -5.64 -16.43 -9.91
CA LEU A 94 -5.64 -17.89 -9.85
C LEU A 94 -5.23 -18.43 -8.48
N GLY A 95 -4.44 -17.65 -7.72
CA GLY A 95 -3.96 -17.99 -6.40
C GLY A 95 -2.55 -17.44 -6.14
N SER A 96 -2.02 -17.72 -4.95
CA SER A 96 -0.68 -17.30 -4.53
C SER A 96 -0.06 -18.32 -3.57
N ASN A 97 1.27 -18.24 -3.38
CA ASN A 97 1.95 -18.96 -2.30
C ASN A 97 1.85 -18.24 -0.94
N LYS A 98 0.90 -17.30 -0.81
CA LYS A 98 0.62 -16.55 0.44
C LYS A 98 1.86 -15.84 1.02
N GLY A 99 2.66 -15.21 0.16
CA GLY A 99 3.83 -14.43 0.58
C GLY A 99 5.12 -15.24 0.73
N GLY A 100 5.11 -16.55 0.43
CA GLY A 100 6.31 -17.39 0.53
C GLY A 100 6.94 -17.31 1.92
N ILE A 101 8.28 -17.16 1.97
CA ILE A 101 9.04 -17.11 3.24
C ILE A 101 8.61 -15.95 4.15
N ALA A 102 8.00 -14.91 3.63
CA ALA A 102 7.65 -13.73 4.43
C ALA A 102 6.65 -14.02 5.54
N LYS A 103 5.78 -15.04 5.37
CA LYS A 103 4.81 -15.46 6.39
C LYS A 103 5.43 -16.30 7.49
N ASP A 104 6.57 -16.99 7.22
CA ASP A 104 7.19 -17.97 8.11
C ASP A 104 8.26 -17.34 9.02
N HIS A 105 8.58 -16.05 8.81
CA HIS A 105 9.57 -15.29 9.56
C HIS A 105 8.96 -14.01 10.13
N SER A 106 9.24 -13.72 11.42
CA SER A 106 8.97 -12.40 12.01
C SER A 106 9.96 -11.35 11.50
N PHE A 107 9.69 -10.07 11.74
CA PHE A 107 10.66 -9.02 11.40
C PHE A 107 11.82 -8.92 12.39
N ASP A 108 11.58 -9.26 13.66
CA ASP A 108 12.56 -9.23 14.77
C ASP A 108 13.33 -7.89 14.76
N PHE A 109 12.60 -6.76 14.82
CA PHE A 109 13.18 -5.43 14.79
C PHE A 109 14.12 -5.20 15.96
N THR A 110 15.27 -4.64 15.64
CA THR A 110 16.30 -4.18 16.57
C THR A 110 16.20 -2.66 16.79
N GLU A 111 16.90 -2.13 17.78
CA GLU A 111 16.96 -0.67 17.98
C GLU A 111 17.51 0.06 16.74
N LYS A 112 18.44 -0.55 16.00
CA LYS A 112 18.94 0.01 14.74
C LYS A 112 17.83 0.18 13.69
N ASP A 113 16.89 -0.77 13.62
CA ASP A 113 15.74 -0.67 12.72
C ASP A 113 14.81 0.48 13.14
N TYR A 114 14.54 0.59 14.44
CA TYR A 114 13.71 1.68 14.96
C TYR A 114 14.36 3.05 14.78
N GLU A 115 15.68 3.17 14.96
CA GLU A 115 16.42 4.40 14.66
C GLU A 115 16.31 4.78 13.18
N TYR A 116 16.45 3.81 12.28
CA TYR A 116 16.28 4.03 10.84
C TYR A 116 14.84 4.48 10.51
N ILE A 117 13.83 3.81 11.06
CA ILE A 117 12.41 4.11 10.83
C ILE A 117 12.05 5.52 11.33
N ARG A 118 12.61 5.99 12.45
CA ARG A 118 12.39 7.36 12.98
C ARG A 118 12.85 8.45 12.01
N GLY A 119 13.66 8.13 11.00
CA GLY A 119 14.06 9.05 9.95
C GLY A 119 12.99 9.31 8.88
N PHE A 120 11.79 8.74 8.98
CA PHE A 120 10.71 8.88 8.02
C PHE A 120 9.50 9.61 8.63
N GLN A 121 8.70 10.27 7.79
CA GLN A 121 7.47 10.94 8.20
C GLN A 121 6.25 10.02 8.22
N LEU A 122 6.34 8.85 7.55
CA LEU A 122 5.24 7.92 7.48
C LEU A 122 5.74 6.48 7.28
N ILE A 123 5.15 5.55 8.03
CA ILE A 123 5.23 4.11 7.77
C ILE A 123 4.00 3.72 6.98
N TYR A 124 4.18 3.01 5.86
CA TYR A 124 3.11 2.28 5.18
C TYR A 124 3.25 0.79 5.42
N THR A 125 2.15 0.12 5.69
CA THR A 125 2.07 -1.34 5.76
C THR A 125 0.65 -1.85 5.44
N ASN A 126 0.44 -3.16 5.44
CA ASN A 126 -0.83 -3.75 5.05
C ASN A 126 -1.02 -5.17 5.62
N LEU A 127 -2.21 -5.71 5.43
CA LEU A 127 -2.64 -7.03 5.93
C LEU A 127 -1.90 -8.25 5.30
N ASN A 128 -1.12 -8.06 4.23
CA ASN A 128 -0.31 -9.12 3.62
C ASN A 128 1.14 -9.13 4.14
N SER A 129 1.47 -8.18 5.02
CA SER A 129 2.84 -7.94 5.49
C SER A 129 3.29 -8.86 6.62
N TYR A 130 2.34 -9.56 7.29
CA TYR A 130 2.62 -10.38 8.48
C TYR A 130 3.41 -9.58 9.53
N ILE A 131 2.85 -8.40 9.93
CA ILE A 131 3.51 -7.41 10.79
C ILE A 131 2.67 -7.05 12.03
N GLU A 132 1.57 -7.74 12.24
CA GLU A 132 0.58 -7.39 13.24
C GLU A 132 1.16 -7.31 14.66
N GLU A 133 2.09 -8.17 14.98
CA GLU A 133 2.70 -8.23 16.32
C GLU A 133 3.70 -7.08 16.56
N GLU A 134 4.28 -6.52 15.49
CA GLU A 134 5.25 -5.44 15.54
C GLU A 134 4.62 -4.04 15.58
N LEU A 135 3.32 -3.89 15.24
CA LEU A 135 2.65 -2.58 15.14
C LEU A 135 2.70 -1.79 16.43
N LYS A 136 2.59 -2.46 17.58
CA LYS A 136 2.68 -1.83 18.89
C LYS A 136 4.02 -1.14 19.12
N ASP A 137 5.11 -1.77 18.71
CA ASP A 137 6.45 -1.23 18.87
C ASP A 137 6.79 -0.21 17.79
N LEU A 138 6.31 -0.41 16.56
CA LEU A 138 6.37 0.59 15.50
C LEU A 138 5.66 1.89 15.91
N LYS A 139 4.49 1.82 16.55
CA LYS A 139 3.81 3.03 17.07
C LYS A 139 4.65 3.81 18.07
N LYS A 140 5.48 3.13 18.88
CA LYS A 140 6.37 3.79 19.85
C LYS A 140 7.49 4.62 19.20
N THR A 141 7.76 4.43 17.92
CA THR A 141 8.70 5.28 17.17
C THR A 141 8.21 6.72 17.05
N GLY A 142 6.92 6.96 17.19
CA GLY A 142 6.27 8.25 16.97
C GLY A 142 5.97 8.55 15.51
N VAL A 143 6.38 7.69 14.58
CA VAL A 143 6.09 7.83 13.14
C VAL A 143 4.66 7.36 12.88
N PRO A 144 3.80 8.16 12.23
CA PRO A 144 2.44 7.76 11.88
C PRO A 144 2.43 6.50 11.01
N ILE A 145 1.43 5.63 11.21
CA ILE A 145 1.26 4.40 10.44
C ILE A 145 0.04 4.51 9.53
N ALA A 146 0.25 4.34 8.24
CA ALA A 146 -0.78 4.12 7.23
C ALA A 146 -0.93 2.62 6.98
N TYR A 147 -2.16 2.10 7.08
CA TYR A 147 -2.45 0.68 6.98
C TYR A 147 -3.51 0.37 5.94
N ASP A 148 -3.22 -0.55 5.01
CA ASP A 148 -4.17 -1.03 4.01
C ASP A 148 -4.83 -2.35 4.46
N PHE A 149 -6.13 -2.27 4.76
CA PHE A 149 -6.97 -3.41 5.12
C PHE A 149 -7.49 -4.19 3.90
N SER A 150 -7.22 -3.71 2.66
CA SER A 150 -7.78 -4.29 1.44
C SER A 150 -9.32 -4.40 1.53
N ASN A 151 -9.87 -5.58 1.21
CA ASN A 151 -11.30 -5.92 1.37
C ASN A 151 -11.51 -7.10 2.35
N ARG A 152 -10.55 -7.37 3.24
CA ARG A 152 -10.50 -8.59 4.06
C ARG A 152 -10.25 -8.27 5.53
N TRP A 153 -11.19 -7.65 6.19
CA TRP A 153 -11.14 -7.40 7.64
C TRP A 153 -12.31 -8.06 8.36
N THR A 154 -12.14 -8.30 9.64
CA THR A 154 -13.19 -8.66 10.59
C THR A 154 -13.21 -7.64 11.71
N ASP A 155 -14.26 -7.66 12.54
CA ASP A 155 -14.34 -6.75 13.70
C ASP A 155 -13.16 -6.98 14.66
N GLU A 156 -12.80 -8.24 14.92
CA GLU A 156 -11.66 -8.59 15.79
C GLU A 156 -10.33 -8.10 15.18
N TYR A 157 -10.20 -8.14 13.85
CA TYR A 157 -9.00 -7.65 13.18
C TYR A 157 -8.89 -6.13 13.26
N LEU A 158 -9.99 -5.40 13.08
CA LEU A 158 -10.02 -3.95 13.26
C LEU A 158 -9.70 -3.57 14.71
N GLU A 159 -10.30 -4.25 15.70
CA GLU A 159 -10.02 -4.02 17.12
C GLU A 159 -8.53 -4.23 17.46
N LYS A 160 -7.90 -5.26 16.87
CA LYS A 160 -6.47 -5.56 17.07
C LYS A 160 -5.54 -4.52 16.43
N ILE A 161 -5.84 -4.05 15.23
CA ILE A 161 -4.91 -3.28 14.39
C ILE A 161 -5.12 -1.75 14.50
N CYS A 162 -6.37 -1.30 14.46
CA CYS A 162 -6.70 0.12 14.40
C CYS A 162 -6.10 0.97 15.54
N PRO A 163 -5.92 0.46 16.79
CA PRO A 163 -5.29 1.23 17.85
C PRO A 163 -3.86 1.73 17.54
N TYR A 164 -3.20 1.16 16.55
CA TYR A 164 -1.83 1.52 16.14
C TYR A 164 -1.78 2.37 14.88
N VAL A 165 -2.91 2.50 14.17
CA VAL A 165 -3.01 3.09 12.83
C VAL A 165 -3.48 4.53 12.90
N THR A 166 -2.82 5.42 12.12
CA THR A 166 -3.22 6.82 11.96
C THR A 166 -4.12 6.99 10.73
N VAL A 167 -3.76 6.35 9.61
CA VAL A 167 -4.52 6.42 8.35
C VAL A 167 -4.84 5.00 7.88
N ALA A 168 -6.13 4.69 7.71
CA ALA A 168 -6.58 3.41 7.17
C ALA A 168 -7.12 3.56 5.75
N ILE A 169 -6.85 2.57 4.89
CA ILE A 169 -7.56 2.37 3.64
C ILE A 169 -8.34 1.06 3.67
N MET A 170 -9.56 1.11 3.16
CA MET A 170 -10.49 -0.01 3.08
C MET A 170 -11.08 -0.09 1.67
N SER A 171 -11.02 -1.25 1.02
CA SER A 171 -11.66 -1.48 -0.29
C SER A 171 -13.12 -1.85 -0.09
N CYS A 172 -14.01 -0.88 -0.21
CA CYS A 172 -15.42 -0.97 0.17
C CYS A 172 -16.38 -1.20 -1.01
N ALA A 173 -15.89 -1.53 -2.22
CA ALA A 173 -16.73 -1.69 -3.41
C ALA A 173 -17.80 -2.79 -3.30
N HIS A 174 -17.60 -3.75 -2.41
CA HIS A 174 -18.54 -4.86 -2.15
C HIS A 174 -19.60 -4.52 -1.10
N LEU A 175 -19.52 -3.37 -0.46
CA LEU A 175 -20.42 -2.93 0.60
C LEU A 175 -21.48 -1.95 0.07
N SER A 176 -22.68 -1.99 0.65
CA SER A 176 -23.67 -0.93 0.49
C SER A 176 -23.19 0.37 1.17
N ASP A 177 -23.80 1.50 0.85
CA ASP A 177 -23.47 2.80 1.44
C ASP A 177 -23.54 2.78 2.97
N LYS A 178 -24.57 2.13 3.52
CA LYS A 178 -24.77 2.01 4.97
C LYS A 178 -23.70 1.12 5.63
N GLU A 179 -23.36 0.00 5.01
CA GLU A 179 -22.33 -0.91 5.53
C GLU A 179 -20.96 -0.24 5.48
N ARG A 180 -20.62 0.43 4.36
CA ARG A 180 -19.38 1.19 4.23
C ARG A 180 -19.24 2.24 5.33
N GLU A 181 -20.27 3.06 5.53
CA GLU A 181 -20.22 4.08 6.58
C GLU A 181 -20.05 3.45 7.97
N MET A 182 -20.71 2.33 8.24
CA MET A 182 -20.59 1.60 9.49
C MET A 182 -19.17 1.06 9.70
N GLU A 183 -18.58 0.42 8.68
CA GLU A 183 -17.22 -0.15 8.77
C GLU A 183 -16.15 0.95 8.93
N MET A 184 -16.26 2.06 8.19
CA MET A 184 -15.37 3.20 8.36
C MET A 184 -15.46 3.81 9.76
N LYS A 185 -16.67 3.95 10.31
CA LYS A 185 -16.88 4.41 11.69
C LYS A 185 -16.33 3.44 12.74
N LYS A 186 -16.41 2.13 12.51
CA LYS A 186 -15.78 1.15 13.41
C LYS A 186 -14.28 1.35 13.48
N ALA A 187 -13.60 1.47 12.33
CA ALA A 187 -12.16 1.72 12.28
C ALA A 187 -11.79 3.02 13.04
N GLN A 188 -12.56 4.09 12.85
CA GLN A 188 -12.36 5.35 13.57
C GLN A 188 -12.59 5.19 15.08
N ASN A 189 -13.64 4.48 15.50
CA ASN A 189 -13.92 4.23 16.92
C ASN A 189 -12.82 3.42 17.61
N TYR A 190 -12.09 2.59 16.87
CA TYR A 190 -10.92 1.86 17.35
C TYR A 190 -9.63 2.69 17.32
N GLY A 191 -9.69 3.98 16.92
CA GLY A 191 -8.59 4.92 17.07
C GLY A 191 -7.94 5.43 15.80
N VAL A 192 -8.42 5.06 14.62
CA VAL A 192 -7.92 5.59 13.34
C VAL A 192 -8.40 7.04 13.16
N GLU A 193 -7.49 7.95 12.83
CA GLU A 193 -7.81 9.37 12.65
C GLU A 193 -8.43 9.64 11.27
N ILE A 194 -7.86 9.04 10.20
CA ILE A 194 -8.32 9.20 8.82
C ILE A 194 -8.67 7.82 8.26
N VAL A 195 -9.91 7.62 7.84
CA VAL A 195 -10.35 6.38 7.18
C VAL A 195 -10.74 6.68 5.75
N LEU A 196 -10.03 6.08 4.79
CA LEU A 196 -10.31 6.16 3.36
C LEU A 196 -11.02 4.88 2.91
N GLY A 197 -12.24 4.99 2.36
CA GLY A 197 -13.00 3.89 1.76
C GLY A 197 -13.07 4.05 0.25
N THR A 198 -12.45 3.15 -0.53
CA THR A 198 -12.52 3.18 -2.00
C THR A 198 -13.68 2.31 -2.50
N ILE A 199 -14.35 2.75 -3.56
CA ILE A 199 -15.49 2.06 -4.19
C ILE A 199 -15.29 1.86 -5.70
N GLY A 200 -14.05 1.64 -6.11
CA GLY A 200 -13.67 1.41 -7.51
C GLY A 200 -14.00 2.60 -8.40
N GLU A 201 -14.63 2.35 -9.53
CA GLU A 201 -14.99 3.38 -10.51
C GLU A 201 -16.01 4.39 -10.01
N ALA A 202 -16.71 4.10 -8.92
CA ALA A 202 -17.65 5.03 -8.29
C ALA A 202 -16.95 6.09 -7.42
N GLY A 203 -15.64 5.94 -7.13
CA GLY A 203 -14.87 6.94 -6.39
C GLY A 203 -14.43 6.50 -5.01
N SER A 204 -14.44 7.41 -4.05
CA SER A 204 -13.97 7.16 -2.69
C SER A 204 -14.63 8.07 -1.66
N TYR A 205 -14.56 7.63 -0.42
CA TYR A 205 -14.99 8.39 0.75
C TYR A 205 -13.82 8.54 1.74
N VAL A 206 -13.76 9.66 2.44
CA VAL A 206 -12.87 9.84 3.60
C VAL A 206 -13.72 10.21 4.79
N LEU A 207 -13.54 9.49 5.89
CA LEU A 207 -14.07 9.83 7.19
C LEU A 207 -12.95 10.43 8.04
N TYR A 208 -13.14 11.67 8.49
CA TYR A 208 -12.26 12.36 9.42
C TYR A 208 -13.11 13.03 10.50
N HIS A 209 -12.88 12.65 11.75
CA HIS A 209 -13.79 12.96 12.84
C HIS A 209 -15.24 12.60 12.48
N ASN A 210 -16.17 13.55 12.48
CA ASN A 210 -17.57 13.33 12.09
C ASN A 210 -17.88 13.74 10.64
N ASN A 211 -16.86 14.07 9.86
CA ASN A 211 -17.02 14.56 8.50
C ASN A 211 -16.78 13.46 7.49
N MET A 212 -17.76 13.21 6.63
CA MET A 212 -17.64 12.30 5.50
C MET A 212 -17.48 13.10 4.21
N LEU A 213 -16.31 13.00 3.57
CA LEU A 213 -16.01 13.58 2.27
C LEU A 213 -16.22 12.55 1.18
N TYR A 214 -16.58 12.99 -0.01
CA TYR A 214 -16.66 12.17 -1.22
C TYR A 214 -15.86 12.79 -2.36
N ALA A 215 -15.22 11.94 -3.15
CA ALA A 215 -14.63 12.30 -4.43
C ALA A 215 -14.96 11.24 -5.49
N SER A 216 -15.37 11.69 -6.68
CA SER A 216 -15.57 10.81 -7.83
C SER A 216 -14.23 10.23 -8.30
N ALA A 217 -14.28 9.05 -8.91
CA ALA A 217 -13.13 8.52 -9.63
C ALA A 217 -12.81 9.42 -10.86
N VAL A 218 -11.55 9.39 -11.26
CA VAL A 218 -11.12 9.94 -12.55
C VAL A 218 -11.15 8.79 -13.56
N HIS A 219 -11.78 9.02 -14.69
CA HIS A 219 -11.83 8.03 -15.77
C HIS A 219 -10.45 7.85 -16.40
N ALA A 220 -10.03 6.61 -16.63
CA ALA A 220 -8.81 6.30 -17.36
C ALA A 220 -9.17 6.06 -18.83
N ASP A 221 -8.55 6.83 -19.74
CA ASP A 221 -8.84 6.74 -21.18
C ASP A 221 -8.32 5.42 -21.78
N ASP A 222 -7.11 4.99 -21.39
CA ASP A 222 -6.45 3.78 -21.90
C ASP A 222 -6.14 2.81 -20.77
N VAL A 223 -7.09 1.94 -20.42
CA VAL A 223 -6.87 0.91 -19.39
C VAL A 223 -6.14 -0.30 -19.97
N ILE A 224 -4.89 -0.48 -19.55
CA ILE A 224 -4.07 -1.67 -19.89
C ILE A 224 -4.15 -2.70 -18.75
N ASP A 225 -4.06 -2.22 -17.48
CA ASP A 225 -4.10 -3.08 -16.30
C ASP A 225 -4.54 -2.26 -15.08
N THR A 226 -5.41 -2.82 -14.27
CA THR A 226 -5.86 -2.19 -13.02
C THR A 226 -5.08 -2.67 -11.78
N MET A 227 -3.99 -3.44 -11.98
CA MET A 227 -3.14 -3.89 -10.89
C MET A 227 -2.52 -2.69 -10.16
N GLY A 228 -2.61 -2.68 -8.85
CA GLY A 228 -2.04 -1.61 -8.03
C GLY A 228 -2.79 -0.27 -8.08
N ALA A 229 -3.96 -0.18 -8.75
CA ALA A 229 -4.72 1.07 -8.82
C ALA A 229 -5.11 1.61 -7.42
N GLY A 230 -5.46 0.72 -6.49
CA GLY A 230 -5.71 1.06 -5.08
C GLY A 230 -4.45 1.59 -4.38
N ASP A 231 -3.32 0.89 -4.57
CA ASP A 231 -2.02 1.28 -4.01
C ASP A 231 -1.57 2.65 -4.56
N ALA A 232 -1.81 2.88 -5.87
CA ALA A 232 -1.52 4.16 -6.54
C ALA A 232 -2.37 5.29 -5.95
N TYR A 233 -3.67 5.05 -5.77
CA TYR A 233 -4.56 6.02 -5.13
C TYR A 233 -4.04 6.38 -3.75
N PHE A 234 -3.80 5.37 -2.90
CA PHE A 234 -3.41 5.59 -1.51
C PHE A 234 -2.04 6.25 -1.40
N SER A 235 -1.07 5.84 -2.21
CA SER A 235 0.26 6.47 -2.25
C SER A 235 0.19 7.95 -2.59
N ALA A 236 -0.55 8.33 -3.65
CA ALA A 236 -0.69 9.73 -4.04
C ALA A 236 -1.50 10.55 -3.01
N PHE A 237 -2.50 9.94 -2.37
CA PHE A 237 -3.26 10.53 -1.27
C PHE A 237 -2.32 10.86 -0.09
N LEU A 238 -1.51 9.90 0.38
CA LEU A 238 -0.57 10.09 1.48
C LEU A 238 0.52 11.11 1.13
N CYS A 239 1.09 11.04 -0.08
CA CYS A 239 2.06 12.02 -0.56
C CYS A 239 1.48 13.44 -0.60
N SER A 240 0.21 13.59 -1.01
CA SER A 240 -0.46 14.89 -1.01
C SER A 240 -0.63 15.46 0.40
N LEU A 241 -0.96 14.63 1.38
CA LEU A 241 -1.05 15.06 2.78
C LEU A 241 0.31 15.51 3.32
N LEU A 242 1.38 14.75 3.08
CA LEU A 242 2.72 15.11 3.53
C LEU A 242 3.24 16.37 2.81
N ALA A 243 3.09 16.47 1.49
CA ALA A 243 3.53 17.62 0.71
C ALA A 243 2.81 18.94 1.07
N SER A 244 1.59 18.86 1.62
CA SER A 244 0.82 20.02 2.11
C SER A 244 0.99 20.30 3.60
N SER A 245 1.81 19.52 4.28
CA SER A 245 2.09 19.65 5.70
C SER A 245 3.14 20.73 5.98
N GLU A 246 2.94 21.51 7.02
CA GLU A 246 3.90 22.48 7.54
C GLU A 246 4.86 21.83 8.55
N THR A 247 4.44 20.73 9.18
CA THR A 247 5.17 20.03 10.25
C THR A 247 5.70 18.66 9.85
N GLY A 248 5.44 18.23 8.59
CA GLY A 248 5.86 16.91 8.08
C GLY A 248 4.99 15.76 8.56
N THR A 249 3.74 16.01 8.99
CA THR A 249 2.82 14.96 9.44
C THR A 249 1.54 14.91 8.61
N VAL A 250 0.91 13.74 8.55
CA VAL A 250 -0.32 13.53 7.78
C VAL A 250 -1.53 14.22 8.41
N VAL A 251 -1.55 14.39 9.73
CA VAL A 251 -2.63 15.04 10.47
C VAL A 251 -2.09 16.27 11.17
N GLU A 252 -2.59 17.46 10.77
CA GLU A 252 -2.21 18.74 11.40
C GLU A 252 -3.21 19.85 11.11
N GLY A 253 -3.21 20.85 11.99
CA GLY A 253 -4.01 22.06 11.83
C GLY A 253 -5.43 21.93 12.37
N SER A 254 -6.27 22.91 12.06
CA SER A 254 -7.71 22.87 12.40
C SER A 254 -8.47 21.93 11.48
N ASP A 255 -9.66 21.49 11.90
CA ASP A 255 -10.53 20.62 11.12
C ASP A 255 -10.80 21.18 9.71
N ASP A 256 -11.08 22.48 9.57
CA ASP A 256 -11.32 23.09 8.26
C ASP A 256 -10.10 23.00 7.32
N LYS A 257 -8.89 23.25 7.84
CA LYS A 257 -7.65 23.07 7.07
C LYS A 257 -7.46 21.61 6.70
N MET A 258 -7.71 20.69 7.62
CA MET A 258 -7.54 19.26 7.39
C MET A 258 -8.54 18.74 6.35
N LEU A 259 -9.81 19.15 6.41
CA LEU A 259 -10.83 18.78 5.43
C LEU A 259 -10.46 19.26 4.01
N ALA A 260 -9.92 20.47 3.88
CA ALA A 260 -9.43 20.98 2.60
C ALA A 260 -8.23 20.17 2.06
N ARG A 261 -7.27 19.81 2.92
CA ARG A 261 -6.13 18.93 2.55
C ARG A 261 -6.60 17.55 2.12
N LEU A 262 -7.55 16.96 2.85
CA LEU A 262 -8.14 15.65 2.52
C LEU A 262 -8.85 15.68 1.17
N GLN A 263 -9.66 16.70 0.90
CA GLN A 263 -10.35 16.85 -0.40
C GLN A 263 -9.37 16.96 -1.56
N GLU A 264 -8.26 17.69 -1.39
CA GLU A 264 -7.21 17.79 -2.42
C GLU A 264 -6.44 16.47 -2.58
N ALA A 265 -6.13 15.79 -1.47
CA ALA A 265 -5.47 14.48 -1.48
C ALA A 265 -6.31 13.41 -2.20
N MET A 266 -7.64 13.40 -2.01
CA MET A 266 -8.56 12.51 -2.73
C MET A 266 -8.51 12.75 -4.23
N LYS A 267 -8.51 14.01 -4.68
CA LYS A 267 -8.41 14.37 -6.12
C LYS A 267 -7.09 13.88 -6.73
N LYS A 268 -5.97 14.11 -6.04
CA LYS A 268 -4.66 13.64 -6.49
C LYS A 268 -4.56 12.12 -6.52
N GLY A 269 -5.11 11.43 -5.51
CA GLY A 269 -5.22 9.98 -5.49
C GLY A 269 -5.98 9.45 -6.70
N ALA A 270 -7.18 9.99 -6.98
CA ALA A 270 -8.00 9.58 -8.11
C ALA A 270 -7.31 9.81 -9.46
N ALA A 271 -6.69 10.97 -9.65
CA ALA A 271 -5.99 11.31 -10.89
C ALA A 271 -4.75 10.42 -11.12
N PHE A 272 -3.98 10.12 -10.07
CA PHE A 272 -2.80 9.29 -10.18
C PHE A 272 -3.17 7.82 -10.41
N SER A 273 -4.18 7.30 -9.72
CA SER A 273 -4.71 5.95 -9.92
C SER A 273 -5.17 5.72 -11.37
N ALA A 274 -5.92 6.66 -11.95
CA ALA A 274 -6.34 6.58 -13.35
C ALA A 274 -5.14 6.53 -14.31
N LYS A 275 -4.10 7.34 -14.05
CA LYS A 275 -2.87 7.36 -14.86
C LYS A 275 -2.10 6.04 -14.79
N THR A 276 -2.05 5.38 -13.64
CA THR A 276 -1.32 4.11 -13.49
C THR A 276 -2.00 2.94 -14.18
N CYS A 277 -3.31 2.99 -14.40
CA CYS A 277 -4.04 1.98 -15.17
C CYS A 277 -3.57 1.85 -16.63
N ALA A 278 -2.80 2.79 -17.17
CA ALA A 278 -2.16 2.71 -18.49
C ALA A 278 -0.81 1.95 -18.48
N MET A 279 -0.44 1.30 -17.38
CA MET A 279 0.79 0.51 -17.26
C MET A 279 0.49 -0.99 -17.25
N GLU A 280 1.42 -1.82 -17.74
CA GLU A 280 1.36 -3.28 -17.56
C GLU A 280 1.80 -3.63 -16.11
N GLY A 281 1.10 -4.57 -15.46
CA GLY A 281 1.31 -4.85 -14.05
C GLY A 281 1.01 -3.59 -13.22
N ALA A 282 1.53 -3.49 -12.00
CA ALA A 282 1.30 -2.31 -11.19
C ALA A 282 2.02 -1.06 -11.75
N PHE A 283 3.32 -1.19 -12.08
CA PHE A 283 4.17 -0.06 -12.50
C PHE A 283 5.18 -0.45 -13.60
N GLY A 284 4.91 -1.52 -14.36
CA GLY A 284 5.80 -2.00 -15.41
C GLY A 284 6.90 -2.93 -14.91
N TYR A 285 8.08 -2.86 -15.54
CA TYR A 285 9.26 -3.69 -15.24
C TYR A 285 9.05 -5.20 -15.42
N GLY A 286 8.13 -5.59 -16.31
CA GLY A 286 7.87 -7.00 -16.61
C GLY A 286 9.08 -7.73 -17.16
N VAL A 287 9.35 -8.92 -16.63
CA VAL A 287 10.38 -9.85 -17.13
C VAL A 287 9.74 -11.18 -17.50
N PRO A 288 10.39 -12.05 -18.31
CA PRO A 288 9.88 -13.39 -18.56
C PRO A 288 9.62 -14.15 -17.27
N VAL A 289 8.51 -14.89 -17.21
CA VAL A 289 8.18 -15.72 -16.03
C VAL A 289 9.30 -16.70 -15.74
N LYS A 290 9.72 -16.74 -14.48
CA LYS A 290 10.71 -17.68 -13.95
C LYS A 290 10.16 -18.36 -12.68
N GLY A 291 10.82 -19.46 -12.29
CA GLY A 291 10.46 -20.24 -11.11
C GLY A 291 9.13 -20.97 -11.26
N ARG A 292 8.56 -21.36 -10.13
CA ARG A 292 7.32 -22.18 -10.06
C ARG A 292 6.12 -21.44 -10.67
N ILE A 293 5.33 -22.15 -11.49
CA ILE A 293 4.10 -21.67 -12.15
C ILE A 293 2.86 -22.48 -11.73
N THR A 294 2.95 -23.21 -10.63
CA THR A 294 1.87 -23.98 -9.99
C THR A 294 1.76 -23.59 -8.52
N LEU A 295 0.60 -23.75 -7.92
CA LEU A 295 0.37 -23.52 -6.49
C LEU A 295 0.72 -24.73 -5.65
#